data_7c4297ffcf0d95726525797ecbdf8103
#
_entry.id   7c4297ffcf0d95726525797ecbdf8103
#
_cell.length_a   1.000
_cell.length_b   1.000
_cell.length_c   1.000
_cell.angle_alpha   90.00
_cell.angle_beta   90.00
_cell.angle_gamma   90.00
#
_symmetry.space_group_name_H-M   'P 1'
#
loop_
_entity.id
_entity.type
_entity.pdbx_description
1 polymer ?
#
loop_
_entity_poly.entity_id
_entity_poly.type
_entity_poly.pdbx_seq_one_letter_code
_entity_poly.pdbx_strand_id
1 'polypeptide(L)'
;LSASSYYSAQLAKWTKKNEKKKLSRPECRIELNLKPALTAEQLDKRLLREFDSQKNKNFGNAIDGLFPARLIPVMLELSGIEPEKKVHEITKQERQKFAALIQKLPMTVEKTGEFAEAIITRGGVYVKDINPSTMESKRLPGLYFAGEVLDVDALTGGFNLQVAWSTGYLAGTSAADSN
;
A
#
# COMPACT_ATOMS: atom_id res chain seq x y z
N LEU A 1 4.44 1.33 0.92
CA LEU A 1 4.29 1.74 2.34
C LEU A 1 2.99 2.53 2.56
N SER A 2 2.71 3.60 1.81
CA SER A 2 1.48 4.42 1.98
C SER A 2 0.21 3.58 1.83
N ALA A 3 0.16 2.70 0.82
CA ALA A 3 -0.98 1.82 0.62
C ALA A 3 -1.13 0.82 1.77
N SER A 4 -0.03 0.24 2.28
CA SER A 4 -0.08 -0.75 3.36
C SER A 4 -0.64 -0.16 4.66
N SER A 5 -0.28 1.09 5.01
CA SER A 5 -0.81 1.76 6.21
C SER A 5 -2.32 2.01 6.10
N TYR A 6 -2.79 2.41 4.91
CA TYR A 6 -4.23 2.60 4.68
C TYR A 6 -5.01 1.28 4.81
N TYR A 7 -4.55 0.22 4.15
CA TYR A 7 -5.24 -1.07 4.17
C TYR A 7 -5.19 -1.76 5.53
N SER A 8 -4.06 -1.67 6.26
CA SER A 8 -3.98 -2.20 7.63
C SER A 8 -4.99 -1.53 8.55
N ALA A 9 -5.18 -0.21 8.40
CA ALA A 9 -6.17 0.54 9.15
C ALA A 9 -7.62 0.13 8.83
N GLN A 10 -7.94 -0.11 7.55
CA GLN A 10 -9.26 -0.60 7.15
C GLN A 10 -9.51 -2.01 7.68
N LEU A 11 -8.51 -2.89 7.60
CA LEU A 11 -8.60 -4.25 8.11
C LEU A 11 -8.82 -4.27 9.63
N ALA A 12 -8.11 -3.43 10.38
CA ALA A 12 -8.28 -3.30 11.84
C ALA A 12 -9.68 -2.81 12.21
N LYS A 13 -10.21 -1.79 11.51
CA LYS A 13 -11.59 -1.30 11.70
C LYS A 13 -12.62 -2.40 11.45
N TRP A 14 -12.41 -3.17 10.37
CA TRP A 14 -13.32 -4.26 10.02
C TRP A 14 -13.29 -5.36 11.07
N THR A 15 -12.10 -5.80 11.51
CA THR A 15 -11.91 -6.82 12.56
C THR A 15 -12.63 -6.39 13.84
N LYS A 16 -12.35 -5.19 14.34
CA LYS A 16 -12.98 -4.65 15.56
C LYS A 16 -14.52 -4.60 15.47
N LYS A 17 -15.06 -4.24 14.29
CA LYS A 17 -16.52 -4.18 14.07
C LYS A 17 -17.17 -5.56 14.07
N ASN A 18 -16.46 -6.59 13.64
CA ASN A 18 -17.02 -7.93 13.41
C ASN A 18 -16.61 -8.99 14.44
N GLU A 19 -15.64 -8.69 15.33
CA GLU A 19 -15.27 -9.55 16.46
C GLU A 19 -16.49 -9.90 17.33
N LYS A 20 -17.33 -8.89 17.62
CA LYS A 20 -18.56 -9.10 18.42
C LYS A 20 -19.60 -10.00 17.74
N LYS A 21 -19.52 -10.17 16.42
CA LYS A 21 -20.48 -10.96 15.62
C LYS A 21 -20.03 -12.42 15.39
N LYS A 22 -18.87 -12.84 15.92
CA LYS A 22 -18.26 -14.17 15.67
C LYS A 22 -18.22 -14.55 14.17
N LEU A 23 -18.13 -13.57 13.28
CA LEU A 23 -17.96 -13.82 11.86
C LEU A 23 -16.51 -14.27 11.60
N SER A 24 -16.35 -15.30 10.77
CA SER A 24 -15.05 -15.69 10.24
C SER A 24 -14.37 -14.48 9.58
N ARG A 25 -13.07 -14.34 9.78
CA ARG A 25 -12.28 -13.25 9.14
C ARG A 25 -12.48 -13.33 7.62
N PRO A 26 -12.90 -12.26 6.95
CA PRO A 26 -13.04 -12.30 5.50
C PRO A 26 -11.67 -12.46 4.89
N GLU A 27 -11.62 -13.16 3.80
CA GLU A 27 -10.45 -13.17 2.94
C GLU A 27 -10.24 -11.76 2.39
N CYS A 28 -9.16 -11.12 2.79
CA CYS A 28 -8.80 -9.79 2.28
C CYS A 28 -7.99 -9.97 1.01
N ARG A 29 -8.61 -9.71 -0.14
CA ARG A 29 -7.95 -9.73 -1.45
C ARG A 29 -7.59 -8.31 -1.87
N ILE A 30 -6.41 -8.15 -2.41
CA ILE A 30 -5.94 -6.92 -3.06
C ILE A 30 -5.48 -7.23 -4.46
N GLU A 31 -5.60 -6.27 -5.36
CA GLU A 31 -5.05 -6.32 -6.71
C GLU A 31 -3.93 -5.30 -6.81
N LEU A 32 -2.73 -5.75 -7.19
CA LEU A 32 -1.58 -4.88 -7.38
C LEU A 32 -1.38 -4.56 -8.86
N ASN A 33 -1.41 -3.28 -9.21
CA ASN A 33 -1.05 -2.85 -10.57
C ASN A 33 0.46 -2.62 -10.66
N LEU A 34 1.17 -3.49 -11.39
CA LEU A 34 2.62 -3.42 -11.58
C LEU A 34 3.05 -2.35 -12.60
N LYS A 35 2.12 -1.84 -13.42
CA LYS A 35 2.38 -0.82 -14.46
C LYS A 35 1.30 0.26 -14.46
N PRO A 36 1.14 1.01 -13.34
CA PRO A 36 0.02 1.95 -13.19
C PRO A 36 0.05 3.13 -14.17
N ALA A 37 1.21 3.44 -14.75
CA ALA A 37 1.36 4.50 -15.74
C ALA A 37 0.87 4.13 -17.16
N LEU A 38 0.52 2.85 -17.40
CA LEU A 38 0.10 2.38 -18.71
C LEU A 38 -1.38 2.00 -18.71
N THR A 39 -2.10 2.41 -19.76
CA THR A 39 -3.43 1.87 -20.03
C THR A 39 -3.34 0.41 -20.48
N ALA A 40 -4.45 -0.34 -20.44
CA ALA A 40 -4.49 -1.72 -20.91
C ALA A 40 -4.03 -1.86 -22.37
N GLU A 41 -4.45 -0.93 -23.23
CA GLU A 41 -4.05 -0.90 -24.63
C GLU A 41 -2.55 -0.61 -24.82
N GLN A 42 -2.02 0.34 -24.05
CA GLN A 42 -0.59 0.68 -24.09
C GLN A 42 0.26 -0.48 -23.61
N LEU A 43 -0.19 -1.19 -22.58
CA LEU A 43 0.50 -2.37 -22.07
C LEU A 43 0.46 -3.52 -23.09
N ASP A 44 -0.68 -3.79 -23.71
CA ASP A 44 -0.78 -4.83 -24.76
C ASP A 44 0.13 -4.52 -25.95
N LYS A 45 0.15 -3.27 -26.42
CA LYS A 45 1.07 -2.81 -27.48
C LYS A 45 2.54 -2.95 -27.09
N ARG A 46 2.88 -2.69 -25.81
CA ARG A 46 4.23 -2.88 -25.30
C ARG A 46 4.62 -4.35 -25.28
N LEU A 47 3.76 -5.21 -24.74
CA LEU A 47 4.00 -6.66 -24.73
C LEU A 47 4.16 -7.22 -26.15
N LEU A 48 3.35 -6.76 -27.09
CA LEU A 48 3.47 -7.17 -28.49
C LEU A 48 4.85 -6.83 -29.06
N ARG A 49 5.34 -5.61 -28.82
CA ARG A 49 6.69 -5.20 -29.29
C ARG A 49 7.81 -6.01 -28.63
N GLU A 50 7.71 -6.24 -27.31
CA GLU A 50 8.69 -7.06 -26.58
C GLU A 50 8.72 -8.48 -27.11
N PHE A 51 7.55 -9.07 -27.34
CA PHE A 51 7.43 -10.42 -27.89
C PHE A 51 7.91 -10.51 -29.34
N ASP A 52 7.62 -9.52 -30.16
CA ASP A 52 8.12 -9.45 -31.54
C ASP A 52 9.65 -9.39 -31.61
N SER A 53 10.29 -8.70 -30.68
CA SER A 53 11.76 -8.63 -30.59
C SER A 53 12.41 -9.94 -30.14
N GLN A 54 11.63 -10.85 -29.56
CA GLN A 54 12.11 -12.10 -28.94
C GLN A 54 11.40 -13.36 -29.45
N LYS A 55 10.92 -13.36 -30.69
CA LYS A 55 10.03 -14.38 -31.29
C LYS A 55 10.48 -15.84 -31.07
N ASN A 56 11.78 -16.06 -31.11
CA ASN A 56 12.35 -17.40 -31.02
C ASN A 56 12.69 -17.85 -29.60
N LYS A 57 12.58 -16.97 -28.63
CA LYS A 57 12.79 -17.32 -27.21
C LYS A 57 11.58 -18.06 -26.66
N ASN A 58 11.82 -18.82 -25.60
CA ASN A 58 10.77 -19.37 -24.78
C ASN A 58 10.16 -18.24 -23.92
N PHE A 59 8.87 -18.34 -23.60
CA PHE A 59 8.15 -17.34 -22.82
C PHE A 59 8.83 -17.04 -21.47
N GLY A 60 9.28 -18.09 -20.77
CA GLY A 60 9.99 -17.95 -19.50
C GLY A 60 11.19 -17.01 -19.57
N ASN A 61 11.97 -17.07 -20.65
CA ASN A 61 13.15 -16.22 -20.84
C ASN A 61 12.81 -14.85 -21.46
N ALA A 62 11.66 -14.75 -22.12
CA ALA A 62 11.26 -13.51 -22.79
C ALA A 62 10.73 -12.46 -21.81
N ILE A 63 10.27 -12.88 -20.63
CA ILE A 63 9.75 -11.97 -19.61
C ILE A 63 10.78 -11.49 -18.58
N ASP A 64 12.04 -11.95 -18.67
CA ASP A 64 13.12 -11.56 -17.75
C ASP A 64 13.31 -10.05 -17.63
N GLY A 65 13.17 -9.32 -18.74
CA GLY A 65 13.29 -7.87 -18.77
C GLY A 65 12.05 -7.12 -18.28
N LEU A 66 10.93 -7.78 -18.00
CA LEU A 66 9.68 -7.14 -17.62
C LEU A 66 9.51 -7.01 -16.10
N PHE A 67 10.13 -7.92 -15.34
CA PHE A 67 9.94 -8.05 -13.90
C PHE A 67 11.26 -8.25 -13.14
N PRO A 68 11.30 -7.92 -11.84
CA PRO A 68 12.37 -8.37 -10.96
C PRO A 68 12.44 -9.91 -10.93
N ALA A 69 13.65 -10.47 -10.87
CA ALA A 69 13.89 -11.92 -10.98
C ALA A 69 13.00 -12.76 -10.02
N ARG A 70 12.79 -12.28 -8.78
CA ARG A 70 11.95 -12.98 -7.79
C ARG A 70 10.46 -13.04 -8.15
N LEU A 71 9.98 -12.16 -9.03
CA LEU A 71 8.58 -12.12 -9.43
C LEU A 71 8.31 -13.01 -10.66
N ILE A 72 9.34 -13.32 -11.46
CA ILE A 72 9.20 -14.09 -12.68
C ILE A 72 8.52 -15.45 -12.46
N PRO A 73 8.94 -16.29 -11.49
CA PRO A 73 8.28 -17.59 -11.26
C PRO A 73 6.78 -17.45 -10.95
N VAL A 74 6.42 -16.44 -10.15
CA VAL A 74 5.02 -16.17 -9.79
C VAL A 74 4.22 -15.74 -11.02
N MET A 75 4.79 -14.88 -11.86
CA MET A 75 4.13 -14.43 -13.10
C MET A 75 3.96 -15.54 -14.11
N LEU A 76 4.91 -16.48 -14.21
CA LEU A 76 4.79 -17.67 -15.04
C LEU A 76 3.65 -18.56 -14.56
N GLU A 77 3.63 -18.90 -13.29
CA GLU A 77 2.58 -19.73 -12.69
C GLU A 77 1.20 -19.12 -12.89
N LEU A 78 1.03 -17.85 -12.55
CA LEU A 78 -0.28 -17.18 -12.63
C LEU A 78 -0.73 -16.86 -14.06
N SER A 79 0.20 -16.79 -15.02
CA SER A 79 -0.14 -16.54 -16.43
C SER A 79 -0.87 -17.71 -17.08
N GLY A 80 -0.60 -18.94 -16.62
CA GLY A 80 -1.07 -20.17 -17.24
C GLY A 80 -0.48 -20.43 -18.63
N ILE A 81 0.60 -19.71 -18.98
CA ILE A 81 1.33 -19.94 -20.25
C ILE A 81 2.54 -20.81 -19.93
N GLU A 82 2.69 -21.90 -20.70
CA GLU A 82 3.84 -22.81 -20.54
C GLU A 82 5.17 -22.05 -20.73
N PRO A 83 6.12 -22.16 -19.78
CA PRO A 83 7.40 -21.43 -19.85
C PRO A 83 8.21 -21.74 -21.11
N GLU A 84 8.13 -22.96 -21.63
CA GLU A 84 8.84 -23.43 -22.82
C GLU A 84 8.15 -23.05 -24.13
N LYS A 85 6.91 -22.55 -24.07
CA LYS A 85 6.17 -22.08 -25.25
C LYS A 85 6.93 -20.99 -25.97
N LYS A 86 7.07 -21.10 -27.29
CA LYS A 86 7.71 -20.06 -28.09
C LYS A 86 6.87 -18.80 -28.10
N VAL A 87 7.53 -17.65 -27.97
CA VAL A 87 6.86 -16.33 -27.90
C VAL A 87 5.95 -16.07 -29.10
N HIS A 88 6.37 -16.50 -30.30
CA HIS A 88 5.55 -16.34 -31.52
C HIS A 88 4.29 -17.22 -31.56
N GLU A 89 4.20 -18.24 -30.69
CA GLU A 89 3.04 -19.11 -30.55
C GLU A 89 2.02 -18.55 -29.52
N ILE A 90 2.39 -17.50 -28.80
CA ILE A 90 1.49 -16.87 -27.79
C ILE A 90 0.35 -16.19 -28.54
N THR A 91 -0.86 -16.66 -28.26
CA THR A 91 -2.08 -16.12 -28.85
C THR A 91 -2.39 -14.71 -28.34
N LYS A 92 -3.20 -13.97 -29.10
CA LYS A 92 -3.71 -12.66 -28.66
C LYS A 92 -4.44 -12.75 -27.30
N GLN A 93 -5.21 -13.83 -27.09
CA GLN A 93 -5.95 -14.02 -25.83
C GLN A 93 -5.02 -14.26 -24.66
N GLU A 94 -3.99 -15.09 -24.80
CA GLU A 94 -2.98 -15.32 -23.75
C GLU A 94 -2.25 -14.03 -23.40
N ARG A 95 -1.80 -13.27 -24.41
CA ARG A 95 -1.15 -11.98 -24.20
C ARG A 95 -2.04 -10.99 -23.48
N GLN A 96 -3.32 -10.90 -23.83
CA GLN A 96 -4.27 -10.02 -23.18
C GLN A 96 -4.56 -10.43 -21.73
N LYS A 97 -4.68 -11.74 -21.46
CA LYS A 97 -4.78 -12.27 -20.09
C LYS A 97 -3.54 -11.94 -19.27
N PHE A 98 -2.37 -12.09 -19.87
CA PHE A 98 -1.10 -11.74 -19.22
C PHE A 98 -1.00 -10.22 -18.94
N ALA A 99 -1.43 -9.37 -19.88
CA ALA A 99 -1.52 -7.93 -19.66
C ALA A 99 -2.48 -7.58 -18.48
N ALA A 100 -3.63 -8.23 -18.43
CA ALA A 100 -4.58 -8.06 -17.33
C ALA A 100 -3.98 -8.52 -15.99
N LEU A 101 -3.26 -9.63 -15.95
CA LEU A 101 -2.54 -10.10 -14.76
C LEU A 101 -1.51 -9.09 -14.27
N ILE A 102 -0.75 -8.45 -15.16
CA ILE A 102 0.21 -7.40 -14.81
C ILE A 102 -0.47 -6.20 -14.14
N GLN A 103 -1.67 -5.84 -14.58
CA GLN A 103 -2.42 -4.70 -14.03
C GLN A 103 -3.26 -5.06 -12.80
N LYS A 104 -3.53 -6.34 -12.59
CA LYS A 104 -4.38 -6.86 -11.52
C LYS A 104 -3.78 -8.12 -10.90
N LEU A 105 -2.52 -8.03 -10.47
CA LEU A 105 -1.87 -9.15 -9.78
C LEU A 105 -2.63 -9.43 -8.49
N PRO A 106 -3.27 -10.61 -8.36
CA PRO A 106 -4.06 -10.93 -7.19
C PRO A 106 -3.16 -11.31 -6.02
N MET A 107 -3.48 -10.79 -4.84
CA MET A 107 -2.79 -11.13 -3.60
C MET A 107 -3.79 -11.30 -2.47
N THR A 108 -3.56 -12.27 -1.59
CA THR A 108 -4.34 -12.45 -0.37
C THR A 108 -3.55 -11.94 0.82
N VAL A 109 -4.18 -11.07 1.62
CA VAL A 109 -3.57 -10.57 2.86
C VAL A 109 -3.89 -11.54 3.98
N GLU A 110 -2.89 -12.25 4.47
CA GLU A 110 -3.06 -13.21 5.56
C GLU A 110 -3.09 -12.52 6.92
N LYS A 111 -2.18 -11.58 7.15
CA LYS A 111 -2.06 -10.84 8.43
C LYS A 111 -1.37 -9.49 8.24
N THR A 112 -1.49 -8.62 9.23
CA THR A 112 -0.64 -7.43 9.36
C THR A 112 0.72 -7.83 9.91
N GLY A 113 1.74 -7.01 9.68
CA GLY A 113 3.05 -7.14 10.33
C GLY A 113 2.96 -6.97 11.85
N GLU A 114 4.07 -7.19 12.54
CA GLU A 114 4.20 -7.04 13.99
C GLU A 114 4.42 -5.57 14.38
N PHE A 115 4.24 -5.27 15.68
CA PHE A 115 4.46 -3.91 16.19
C PHE A 115 5.88 -3.38 15.93
N ALA A 116 6.89 -4.24 15.93
CA ALA A 116 8.27 -3.86 15.63
C ALA A 116 8.46 -3.34 14.20
N GLU A 117 7.56 -3.69 13.28
CA GLU A 117 7.57 -3.25 11.88
C GLU A 117 6.68 -2.02 11.64
N ALA A 118 5.97 -1.56 12.67
CA ALA A 118 5.06 -0.42 12.55
C ALA A 118 5.87 0.88 12.35
N ILE A 119 5.51 1.64 11.32
CA ILE A 119 6.18 2.90 10.98
C ILE A 119 5.55 4.08 11.72
N ILE A 120 4.24 4.00 12.01
CA ILE A 120 3.47 5.06 12.69
C ILE A 120 2.53 4.43 13.71
N THR A 121 2.23 5.19 14.76
CA THR A 121 1.19 4.85 15.73
C THR A 121 -0.14 5.42 15.26
N ARG A 122 -1.22 4.68 15.48
CA ARG A 122 -2.58 5.13 15.22
C ARG A 122 -3.40 5.13 16.51
N GLY A 123 -4.21 6.17 16.67
CA GLY A 123 -4.91 6.45 17.94
C GLY A 123 -4.08 7.36 18.82
N GLY A 124 -4.65 7.79 19.93
CA GLY A 124 -4.00 8.72 20.85
C GLY A 124 -5.02 9.69 21.46
N VAL A 125 -4.55 10.85 21.87
CA VAL A 125 -5.37 11.91 22.42
C VAL A 125 -6.27 12.50 21.34
N TYR A 126 -7.58 12.50 21.58
CA TYR A 126 -8.57 12.92 20.59
C TYR A 126 -8.41 14.40 20.24
N VAL A 127 -8.15 14.70 18.99
CA VAL A 127 -7.79 16.05 18.51
C VAL A 127 -8.86 17.12 18.79
N LYS A 128 -10.14 16.74 18.91
CA LYS A 128 -11.19 17.71 19.27
C LYS A 128 -11.11 18.18 20.73
N ASP A 129 -10.43 17.44 21.59
CA ASP A 129 -10.17 17.81 22.97
C ASP A 129 -8.95 18.74 23.11
N ILE A 130 -8.29 19.06 22.03
CA ILE A 130 -7.10 19.92 21.96
C ILE A 130 -7.46 21.23 21.28
N ASN A 131 -6.91 22.33 21.79
CA ASN A 131 -7.00 23.65 21.15
C ASN A 131 -5.98 23.67 19.97
N PRO A 132 -6.41 23.78 18.70
CA PRO A 132 -5.50 23.73 17.55
C PRO A 132 -4.57 24.94 17.45
N SER A 133 -4.84 26.02 18.17
CA SER A 133 -4.01 27.24 18.14
C SER A 133 -2.91 27.26 19.20
N THR A 134 -3.02 26.43 20.24
CA THR A 134 -2.07 26.39 21.36
C THR A 134 -1.56 24.99 21.67
N MET A 135 -2.20 23.94 21.13
CA MET A 135 -2.01 22.54 21.48
C MET A 135 -2.32 22.19 22.92
N GLU A 136 -3.01 23.08 23.65
CA GLU A 136 -3.46 22.89 25.03
C GLU A 136 -4.72 22.01 25.10
N SER A 137 -4.82 21.21 26.15
CA SER A 137 -6.01 20.44 26.45
C SER A 137 -7.20 21.39 26.79
N LYS A 138 -8.34 21.17 26.14
CA LYS A 138 -9.59 21.86 26.49
C LYS A 138 -10.21 21.37 27.81
N ARG A 139 -9.72 20.20 28.31
CA ARG A 139 -10.24 19.57 29.54
C ARG A 139 -9.41 19.91 30.78
N LEU A 140 -8.12 20.09 30.59
CA LEU A 140 -7.18 20.33 31.69
C LEU A 140 -6.24 21.50 31.32
N PRO A 141 -6.44 22.68 31.88
CA PRO A 141 -5.57 23.83 31.63
C PRO A 141 -4.12 23.54 32.02
N GLY A 142 -3.17 24.08 31.27
CA GLY A 142 -1.75 23.91 31.52
C GLY A 142 -1.18 22.59 30.99
N LEU A 143 -2.01 21.71 30.40
CA LEU A 143 -1.55 20.46 29.79
C LEU A 143 -1.53 20.57 28.27
N TYR A 144 -0.37 20.37 27.68
CA TYR A 144 -0.14 20.44 26.22
C TYR A 144 0.20 19.08 25.64
N PHE A 145 -0.22 18.85 24.39
CA PHE A 145 0.04 17.61 23.65
C PHE A 145 0.64 17.92 22.29
N ALA A 146 1.64 17.12 21.86
CA ALA A 146 2.28 17.27 20.58
C ALA A 146 2.78 15.94 20.01
N GLY A 147 2.98 15.87 18.70
CA GLY A 147 3.54 14.70 18.04
C GLY A 147 2.58 13.52 17.95
N GLU A 148 3.13 12.32 17.91
CA GLU A 148 2.37 11.08 17.67
C GLU A 148 1.47 10.65 18.84
N VAL A 149 1.52 11.32 19.97
CA VAL A 149 0.55 11.11 21.05
C VAL A 149 -0.86 11.59 20.67
N LEU A 150 -0.96 12.49 19.72
CA LEU A 150 -2.23 12.95 19.15
C LEU A 150 -2.82 11.87 18.22
N ASP A 151 -4.16 11.74 18.22
CA ASP A 151 -4.85 10.88 17.26
C ASP A 151 -4.85 11.50 15.85
N VAL A 152 -3.64 11.62 15.29
CA VAL A 152 -3.37 12.09 13.92
C VAL A 152 -2.42 11.13 13.26
N ASP A 153 -2.89 10.49 12.21
CA ASP A 153 -2.09 9.59 11.38
C ASP A 153 -2.18 10.00 9.90
N ALA A 154 -1.11 10.57 9.38
CA ALA A 154 -1.00 10.89 7.98
C ALA A 154 -0.38 9.73 7.18
N LEU A 155 -0.56 9.76 5.86
CA LEU A 155 0.10 8.81 4.97
C LEU A 155 1.62 8.95 5.06
N THR A 156 2.34 7.84 4.83
CA THR A 156 3.80 7.87 4.80
C THR A 156 4.31 8.82 3.71
N GLY A 157 5.40 9.53 3.98
CA GLY A 157 5.97 10.56 3.10
C GLY A 157 6.48 11.79 3.84
N GLY A 158 6.79 11.65 5.14
CA GLY A 158 7.31 12.75 5.98
C GLY A 158 6.22 13.58 6.68
N PHE A 159 4.94 13.39 6.33
CA PHE A 159 3.85 14.19 6.91
C PHE A 159 3.71 14.01 8.42
N ASN A 160 3.90 12.80 8.96
CA ASN A 160 3.82 12.56 10.40
C ASN A 160 4.94 13.29 11.16
N LEU A 161 6.16 13.32 10.61
CA LEU A 161 7.26 14.11 11.17
C LEU A 161 6.95 15.62 11.13
N GLN A 162 6.38 16.10 10.02
CA GLN A 162 5.99 17.50 9.91
C GLN A 162 4.92 17.88 10.94
N VAL A 163 3.93 17.00 11.14
CA VAL A 163 2.91 17.20 12.20
C VAL A 163 3.57 17.22 13.57
N ALA A 164 4.50 16.30 13.86
CA ALA A 164 5.20 16.22 15.13
C ALA A 164 6.00 17.50 15.41
N TRP A 165 6.74 18.01 14.44
CA TRP A 165 7.53 19.25 14.59
C TRP A 165 6.64 20.47 14.75
N SER A 166 5.61 20.61 13.92
CA SER A 166 4.69 21.77 13.97
C SER A 166 3.93 21.83 15.28
N THR A 167 3.40 20.71 15.73
CA THR A 167 2.68 20.65 17.00
C THR A 167 3.59 20.78 18.21
N GLY A 168 4.82 20.24 18.14
CA GLY A 168 5.84 20.40 19.17
C GLY A 168 6.27 21.86 19.35
N TYR A 169 6.53 22.56 18.24
CA TYR A 169 6.86 23.99 18.26
C TYR A 169 5.72 24.80 18.85
N LEU A 170 4.47 24.59 18.38
CA LEU A 170 3.32 25.33 18.84
C LEU A 170 3.01 25.09 20.33
N ALA A 171 3.07 23.83 20.77
CA ALA A 171 2.87 23.49 22.18
C ALA A 171 3.93 24.14 23.08
N GLY A 172 5.20 24.09 22.65
CA GLY A 172 6.31 24.67 23.42
C GLY A 172 6.23 26.18 23.55
N THR A 173 5.95 26.90 22.45
CA THR A 173 5.77 28.37 22.49
C THR A 173 4.55 28.76 23.33
N SER A 174 3.42 28.09 23.15
CA SER A 174 2.20 28.39 23.93
C SER A 174 2.37 28.14 25.43
N ALA A 175 3.09 27.06 25.79
CA ALA A 175 3.36 26.78 27.20
C ALA A 175 4.30 27.82 27.83
N ALA A 176 5.27 28.35 27.07
CA ALA A 176 6.15 29.40 27.54
C ALA A 176 5.44 30.74 27.74
N ASP A 177 4.50 31.08 26.86
CA ASP A 177 3.75 32.32 26.91
C ASP A 177 2.65 32.31 28.00
N SER A 178 2.33 31.13 28.54
CA SER A 178 1.30 30.96 29.59
C SER A 178 1.83 31.12 31.03
N ASN A 179 3.14 31.27 31.19
CA ASN A 179 3.82 31.54 32.46
C ASN A 179 4.09 33.04 32.62
#